data_77d48b4ad74dda7b2c51908116c3a7a6
#
_entry.id   77d48b4ad74dda7b2c51908116c3a7a6
#
_cell.length_a   1.000
_cell.length_b   1.000
_cell.length_c   1.000
_cell.angle_alpha   90.00
_cell.angle_beta   90.00
_cell.angle_gamma   90.00
#
_symmetry.space_group_name_H-M   'P 1'
#
loop_
_entity.id
_entity.type
_entity.pdbx_description
1 polymer ?
#
loop_
_entity_poly.entity_id
_entity_poly.type
_entity_poly.pdbx_seq_one_letter_code
_entity_poly.pdbx_strand_id
1 'polypeptide(L)'
;DIPLKIKAESISQEEKVTKQLYKDYSTFKRALFDDLVKNNPQYEPLVLFQKSQKLLDRLLFIFFAEDGGLLAANTARTMLNEWEQAKKLKIPMSLNDKLNSYFGFLNTGYKDDHSEIFAYNGGLFKPDDVLDNVKISDEVLSVHIAKLSDYDFASEVDVNILGHIFENSLTEIDEIKAELNGEVLDKAQSKRKKDGVFYTPKYITSYIVQNTVGKLCADKKTDIGINDEDYITDKKRQKKTQETLLQRLKDYRAWLLDITICDPACGSGAFLNEALNFLMAEHAYLDELESKLFGGGLVFQEVRNHILEHNLFGVDINQESVEIAKLSLWLRTAEPHRKLSNLNENLKCGNSLIDDVSVAGEKAFNWEKEFPEVFKKGGFDVVIGNPPYGAKVEGKDKDFLNKKYNFINSKTNDTYLFFTFAMIEMLKPNGYFGEIIPNTWMLINS
;
A
#
# COMPACT_ATOMS: atom_id res chain seq x y z
N ASP A 1 22.48 19.37 -23.16
CA ASP A 1 21.75 18.66 -22.08
C ASP A 1 20.24 18.52 -22.33
N ILE A 2 19.89 18.07 -23.55
CA ILE A 2 18.51 17.77 -23.95
C ILE A 2 17.85 16.71 -23.06
N PRO A 3 18.54 15.59 -22.68
CA PRO A 3 17.96 14.57 -21.82
C PRO A 3 17.57 15.06 -20.42
N LEU A 4 18.32 15.98 -19.82
CA LEU A 4 18.02 16.55 -18.50
C LEU A 4 16.83 17.51 -18.56
N LYS A 5 16.66 18.26 -19.64
CA LYS A 5 15.48 19.11 -19.85
C LYS A 5 14.22 18.27 -20.06
N ILE A 6 14.27 17.23 -20.90
CA ILE A 6 13.14 16.32 -21.13
C ILE A 6 12.74 15.63 -19.83
N LYS A 7 13.71 15.16 -19.02
CA LYS A 7 13.44 14.56 -17.71
C LYS A 7 12.79 15.54 -16.73
N ALA A 8 13.26 16.79 -16.69
CA ALA A 8 12.69 17.82 -15.82
C ALA A 8 11.28 18.24 -16.27
N GLU A 9 11.02 18.31 -17.57
CA GLU A 9 9.71 18.59 -18.14
C GLU A 9 8.73 17.44 -17.88
N SER A 10 9.16 16.18 -18.02
CA SER A 10 8.36 14.98 -17.70
C SER A 10 7.95 14.95 -16.24
N ILE A 11 8.88 15.15 -15.31
CA ILE A 11 8.59 15.23 -13.87
C ILE A 11 7.60 16.34 -13.56
N SER A 12 7.76 17.52 -14.17
CA SER A 12 6.82 18.65 -14.01
C SER A 12 5.43 18.34 -14.56
N GLN A 13 5.34 17.54 -15.62
CA GLN A 13 4.06 17.11 -16.21
C GLN A 13 3.36 16.08 -15.29
N GLU A 14 4.06 15.06 -14.84
CA GLU A 14 3.55 14.06 -13.88
C GLU A 14 3.02 14.71 -12.59
N GLU A 15 3.76 15.69 -12.05
CA GLU A 15 3.29 16.45 -10.88
C GLU A 15 2.01 17.24 -11.13
N LYS A 16 1.85 17.81 -12.32
CA LYS A 16 0.64 18.56 -12.68
C LYS A 16 -0.57 17.63 -12.83
N VAL A 17 -0.39 16.51 -13.53
CA VAL A 17 -1.44 15.49 -13.70
C VAL A 17 -1.85 14.94 -12.34
N THR A 18 -0.89 14.58 -11.49
CA THR A 18 -1.13 14.11 -10.11
C THR A 18 -1.93 15.10 -9.28
N LYS A 19 -1.58 16.40 -9.32
CA LYS A 19 -2.32 17.45 -8.60
C LYS A 19 -3.74 17.64 -9.14
N GLN A 20 -3.93 17.56 -10.45
CA GLN A 20 -5.24 17.70 -11.06
C GLN A 20 -6.12 16.47 -10.76
N LEU A 21 -5.58 15.27 -10.89
CA LEU A 21 -6.29 14.04 -10.53
C LEU A 21 -6.71 14.07 -9.08
N TYR A 22 -5.81 14.44 -8.16
CA TYR A 22 -6.15 14.57 -6.74
C TYR A 22 -7.31 15.55 -6.51
N LYS A 23 -7.30 16.70 -7.18
CA LYS A 23 -8.40 17.69 -7.10
C LYS A 23 -9.72 17.11 -7.59
N ASP A 24 -9.70 16.38 -8.71
CA ASP A 24 -10.90 15.79 -9.29
C ASP A 24 -11.41 14.62 -8.43
N TYR A 25 -10.52 13.82 -7.90
CA TYR A 25 -10.83 12.76 -6.93
C TYR A 25 -11.48 13.33 -5.65
N SER A 26 -10.88 14.36 -5.04
CA SER A 26 -11.41 15.00 -3.82
C SER A 26 -12.77 15.65 -4.06
N THR A 27 -12.96 16.25 -5.26
CA THR A 27 -14.27 16.80 -5.66
C THR A 27 -15.33 15.69 -5.75
N PHE A 28 -14.98 14.57 -6.37
CA PHE A 28 -15.87 13.41 -6.43
C PHE A 28 -16.20 12.87 -5.05
N LYS A 29 -15.19 12.67 -4.20
CA LYS A 29 -15.36 12.17 -2.84
C LYS A 29 -16.33 13.02 -2.03
N ARG A 30 -16.18 14.35 -2.10
CA ARG A 30 -17.08 15.27 -1.39
C ARG A 30 -18.51 15.19 -1.94
N ALA A 31 -18.67 15.25 -3.26
CA ALA A 31 -19.98 15.14 -3.90
C ALA A 31 -20.67 13.81 -3.58
N LEU A 32 -19.94 12.72 -3.60
CA LEU A 32 -20.43 11.38 -3.24
C LEU A 32 -20.85 11.29 -1.78
N PHE A 33 -20.04 11.83 -0.87
CA PHE A 33 -20.37 11.84 0.55
C PHE A 33 -21.63 12.66 0.83
N ASP A 34 -21.73 13.87 0.29
CA ASP A 34 -22.89 14.75 0.46
C ASP A 34 -24.18 14.08 -0.08
N ASP A 35 -24.09 13.41 -1.24
CA ASP A 35 -25.20 12.65 -1.83
C ASP A 35 -25.59 11.43 -0.98
N LEU A 36 -24.62 10.69 -0.47
CA LEU A 36 -24.83 9.56 0.44
C LEU A 36 -25.56 9.99 1.71
N VAL A 37 -25.13 11.05 2.38
CA VAL A 37 -25.76 11.58 3.59
C VAL A 37 -27.19 12.01 3.31
N LYS A 38 -27.42 12.70 2.19
CA LYS A 38 -28.73 13.19 1.78
C LYS A 38 -29.72 12.05 1.52
N ASN A 39 -29.29 10.99 0.83
CA ASN A 39 -30.17 9.93 0.36
C ASN A 39 -30.30 8.74 1.31
N ASN A 40 -29.47 8.68 2.37
CA ASN A 40 -29.41 7.53 3.29
C ASN A 40 -29.38 7.97 4.76
N PRO A 41 -30.43 8.70 5.23
CA PRO A 41 -30.46 9.27 6.58
C PRO A 41 -30.51 8.22 7.70
N GLN A 42 -30.70 6.93 7.37
CA GLN A 42 -30.72 5.82 8.31
C GLN A 42 -29.32 5.41 8.80
N TYR A 43 -28.27 5.86 8.13
CA TYR A 43 -26.89 5.55 8.48
C TYR A 43 -26.16 6.76 9.09
N GLU A 44 -25.24 6.50 10.01
CA GLU A 44 -24.38 7.52 10.59
C GLU A 44 -23.46 8.13 9.51
N PRO A 45 -23.30 9.47 9.47
CA PRO A 45 -22.48 10.15 8.46
C PRO A 45 -21.03 9.64 8.37
N LEU A 46 -20.43 9.28 9.51
CA LEU A 46 -19.07 8.76 9.55
C LEU A 46 -18.97 7.38 8.85
N VAL A 47 -19.99 6.54 9.00
CA VAL A 47 -20.07 5.26 8.28
C VAL A 47 -20.19 5.52 6.78
N LEU A 48 -21.04 6.46 6.37
CA LEU A 48 -21.20 6.82 4.96
C LEU A 48 -19.93 7.39 4.35
N PHE A 49 -19.14 8.13 5.13
CA PHE A 49 -17.83 8.61 4.69
C PHE A 49 -16.86 7.44 4.39
N GLN A 50 -16.79 6.46 5.27
CA GLN A 50 -15.98 5.25 5.03
C GLN A 50 -16.47 4.47 3.80
N LYS A 51 -17.79 4.41 3.57
CA LYS A 51 -18.34 3.76 2.37
C LYS A 51 -18.05 4.53 1.09
N SER A 52 -18.03 5.88 1.15
CA SER A 52 -17.61 6.70 0.00
C SER A 52 -16.15 6.40 -0.37
N GLN A 53 -15.26 6.27 0.61
CA GLN A 53 -13.87 5.89 0.38
C GLN A 53 -13.78 4.50 -0.27
N LYS A 54 -14.47 3.50 0.29
CA LYS A 54 -14.44 2.13 -0.26
C LYS A 54 -14.95 2.06 -1.70
N LEU A 55 -15.99 2.84 -2.04
CA LEU A 55 -16.47 2.91 -3.43
C LEU A 55 -15.42 3.51 -4.36
N LEU A 56 -14.78 4.59 -3.93
CA LEU A 56 -13.70 5.22 -4.70
C LEU A 56 -12.49 4.30 -4.88
N ASP A 57 -12.14 3.52 -3.88
CA ASP A 57 -11.05 2.53 -3.97
C ASP A 57 -11.38 1.42 -4.99
N ARG A 58 -12.65 0.97 -5.04
CA ARG A 58 -13.15 0.03 -6.07
C ARG A 58 -13.06 0.63 -7.48
N LEU A 59 -13.41 1.92 -7.63
CA LEU A 59 -13.32 2.62 -8.92
C LEU A 59 -11.87 2.86 -9.33
N LEU A 60 -11.00 3.27 -8.41
CA LEU A 60 -9.56 3.40 -8.69
C LEU A 60 -8.96 2.08 -9.17
N PHE A 61 -9.32 0.95 -8.53
CA PHE A 61 -8.89 -0.36 -9.02
C PHE A 61 -9.34 -0.58 -10.47
N ILE A 62 -10.57 -0.25 -10.84
CA ILE A 62 -11.06 -0.41 -12.23
C ILE A 62 -10.21 0.43 -13.19
N PHE A 63 -9.99 1.72 -12.90
CA PHE A 63 -9.21 2.60 -13.77
C PHE A 63 -7.76 2.11 -13.95
N PHE A 64 -7.08 1.76 -12.87
CA PHE A 64 -5.74 1.17 -12.98
C PHE A 64 -5.73 -0.19 -13.70
N ALA A 65 -6.76 -1.02 -13.46
CA ALA A 65 -6.84 -2.36 -14.02
C ALA A 65 -7.18 -2.35 -15.52
N GLU A 66 -8.03 -1.43 -15.99
CA GLU A 66 -8.33 -1.31 -17.42
C GLU A 66 -7.14 -0.76 -18.21
N ASP A 67 -6.42 0.20 -17.69
CA ASP A 67 -5.23 0.77 -18.32
C ASP A 67 -4.00 -0.14 -18.20
N GLY A 68 -3.92 -0.91 -17.10
CA GLY A 68 -2.90 -1.95 -16.89
C GLY A 68 -3.18 -3.27 -17.64
N GLY A 69 -4.26 -3.38 -18.42
CA GLY A 69 -4.60 -4.58 -19.20
C GLY A 69 -5.11 -5.76 -18.36
N LEU A 70 -5.52 -5.53 -17.12
CA LEU A 70 -6.14 -6.56 -16.26
C LEU A 70 -7.63 -6.72 -16.57
N LEU A 71 -8.28 -5.64 -16.98
CA LEU A 71 -9.66 -5.58 -17.42
C LEU A 71 -9.70 -5.15 -18.91
N ALA A 72 -10.85 -5.30 -19.54
CA ALA A 72 -11.06 -4.77 -20.88
C ALA A 72 -10.83 -3.24 -20.88
N ALA A 73 -10.19 -2.75 -21.93
CA ALA A 73 -9.94 -1.31 -22.05
C ALA A 73 -11.24 -0.52 -22.04
N ASN A 74 -11.23 0.65 -21.36
CA ASN A 74 -12.39 1.52 -21.21
C ASN A 74 -13.62 0.87 -20.55
N THR A 75 -13.43 -0.05 -19.63
CA THR A 75 -14.50 -0.71 -18.87
C THR A 75 -15.43 0.29 -18.18
N ALA A 76 -14.88 1.26 -17.46
CA ALA A 76 -15.65 2.29 -16.77
C ALA A 76 -16.49 3.12 -17.77
N ARG A 77 -15.88 3.55 -18.88
CA ARG A 77 -16.56 4.32 -19.92
C ARG A 77 -17.63 3.51 -20.66
N THR A 78 -17.40 2.22 -20.87
CA THR A 78 -18.39 1.31 -21.45
C THR A 78 -19.62 1.21 -20.56
N MET A 79 -19.44 1.05 -19.24
CA MET A 79 -20.56 1.03 -18.28
C MET A 79 -21.37 2.33 -18.30
N LEU A 80 -20.70 3.49 -18.40
CA LEU A 80 -21.37 4.78 -18.55
C LEU A 80 -22.18 4.86 -19.85
N ASN A 81 -21.59 4.50 -20.97
CA ASN A 81 -22.25 4.54 -22.29
C ASN A 81 -23.49 3.65 -22.34
N GLU A 82 -23.42 2.44 -21.77
CA GLU A 82 -24.55 1.52 -21.70
C GLU A 82 -25.68 2.08 -20.81
N TRP A 83 -25.32 2.70 -19.66
CA TRP A 83 -26.29 3.38 -18.81
C TRP A 83 -26.96 4.56 -19.54
N GLU A 84 -26.19 5.40 -20.25
CA GLU A 84 -26.73 6.51 -21.03
C GLU A 84 -27.66 6.03 -22.14
N GLN A 85 -27.33 4.94 -22.81
CA GLN A 85 -28.19 4.34 -23.84
C GLN A 85 -29.50 3.83 -23.22
N ALA A 86 -29.43 3.13 -22.08
CA ALA A 86 -30.62 2.70 -21.35
C ALA A 86 -31.51 3.89 -20.96
N LYS A 87 -30.91 5.00 -20.47
CA LYS A 87 -31.62 6.23 -20.15
C LYS A 87 -32.31 6.85 -21.36
N LYS A 88 -31.65 6.90 -22.53
CA LYS A 88 -32.24 7.39 -23.79
C LYS A 88 -33.41 6.51 -24.24
N LEU A 89 -33.35 5.21 -24.05
CA LEU A 89 -34.40 4.27 -24.35
C LEU A 89 -35.48 4.17 -23.27
N LYS A 90 -35.37 4.97 -22.18
CA LYS A 90 -36.25 4.94 -21.01
C LYS A 90 -36.33 3.58 -20.33
N ILE A 91 -35.26 2.80 -20.40
CA ILE A 91 -35.08 1.54 -19.67
C ILE A 91 -34.66 1.90 -18.25
N PRO A 92 -35.38 1.49 -17.21
CA PRO A 92 -34.96 1.75 -15.84
C PRO A 92 -33.66 0.98 -15.54
N MET A 93 -32.58 1.72 -15.34
CA MET A 93 -31.27 1.20 -14.97
C MET A 93 -30.57 2.21 -14.06
N SER A 94 -30.22 1.79 -12.86
CA SER A 94 -29.36 2.57 -11.96
C SER A 94 -27.89 2.32 -12.29
N LEU A 95 -27.10 3.38 -12.35
CA LEU A 95 -25.66 3.25 -12.54
C LEU A 95 -25.01 2.60 -11.32
N ASN A 96 -25.52 2.88 -10.10
CA ASN A 96 -25.06 2.24 -8.89
C ASN A 96 -25.27 0.73 -8.90
N ASP A 97 -26.47 0.25 -9.33
CA ASP A 97 -26.76 -1.19 -9.43
C ASP A 97 -25.85 -1.87 -10.46
N LYS A 98 -25.58 -1.17 -11.57
CA LYS A 98 -24.66 -1.66 -12.60
C LYS A 98 -23.22 -1.81 -12.06
N LEU A 99 -22.73 -0.82 -11.34
CA LEU A 99 -21.41 -0.87 -10.68
C LEU A 99 -21.36 -2.01 -9.65
N ASN A 100 -22.37 -2.14 -8.81
CA ASN A 100 -22.44 -3.21 -7.80
C ASN A 100 -22.46 -4.60 -8.45
N SER A 101 -23.18 -4.77 -9.55
CA SER A 101 -23.16 -6.03 -10.32
C SER A 101 -21.74 -6.32 -10.86
N TYR A 102 -21.06 -5.29 -11.39
CA TYR A 102 -19.70 -5.45 -11.89
C TYR A 102 -18.70 -5.75 -10.76
N PHE A 103 -18.82 -5.11 -9.60
CA PHE A 103 -18.03 -5.45 -8.41
C PHE A 103 -18.27 -6.89 -7.95
N GLY A 104 -19.52 -7.38 -8.07
CA GLY A 104 -19.84 -8.79 -7.84
C GLY A 104 -19.08 -9.71 -8.78
N PHE A 105 -19.00 -9.38 -10.07
CA PHE A 105 -18.20 -10.13 -11.06
C PHE A 105 -16.71 -10.08 -10.74
N LEU A 106 -16.17 -8.94 -10.32
CA LEU A 106 -14.77 -8.84 -9.88
C LEU A 106 -14.47 -9.68 -8.62
N ASN A 107 -15.48 -9.88 -7.76
CA ASN A 107 -15.34 -10.71 -6.56
C ASN A 107 -15.39 -12.22 -6.87
N THR A 108 -16.35 -12.66 -7.69
CA THR A 108 -16.64 -14.10 -7.89
C THR A 108 -16.26 -14.64 -9.27
N GLY A 109 -15.98 -13.75 -10.20
CA GLY A 109 -15.84 -14.06 -11.63
C GLY A 109 -17.19 -14.09 -12.35
N TYR A 110 -17.12 -13.88 -13.65
CA TYR A 110 -18.26 -14.00 -14.57
C TYR A 110 -17.77 -14.54 -15.92
N LYS A 111 -18.54 -15.42 -16.54
CA LYS A 111 -18.25 -15.94 -17.88
C LYS A 111 -19.54 -16.25 -18.62
N ASP A 112 -19.63 -15.74 -19.84
CA ASP A 112 -20.66 -16.10 -20.81
C ASP A 112 -20.01 -16.38 -22.19
N ASP A 113 -20.83 -16.51 -23.23
CA ASP A 113 -20.36 -16.81 -24.58
C ASP A 113 -19.61 -15.66 -25.26
N HIS A 114 -19.66 -14.44 -24.68
CA HIS A 114 -19.15 -13.21 -25.28
C HIS A 114 -18.14 -12.47 -24.40
N SER A 115 -18.13 -12.74 -23.09
CA SER A 115 -17.27 -12.04 -22.13
C SER A 115 -16.81 -12.92 -20.99
N GLU A 116 -15.61 -12.64 -20.50
CA GLU A 116 -15.06 -13.25 -19.30
C GLU A 116 -14.47 -12.16 -18.39
N ILE A 117 -14.94 -12.14 -17.13
CA ILE A 117 -14.39 -11.29 -16.08
C ILE A 117 -13.79 -12.21 -15.02
N PHE A 118 -12.50 -12.08 -14.82
CA PHE A 118 -11.81 -12.90 -13.84
C PHE A 118 -12.11 -12.44 -12.41
N ALA A 119 -12.11 -13.38 -11.44
CA ALA A 119 -12.31 -13.09 -10.04
C ALA A 119 -11.02 -12.56 -9.39
N TYR A 120 -10.98 -11.24 -9.09
CA TYR A 120 -9.83 -10.60 -8.42
C TYR A 120 -9.97 -10.56 -6.88
N ASN A 121 -10.72 -11.35 -6.30
CA ASN A 121 -11.30 -11.46 -4.96
C ASN A 121 -10.31 -11.24 -3.76
N GLY A 122 -9.51 -10.20 -3.73
CA GLY A 122 -8.56 -9.86 -2.66
C GLY A 122 -9.15 -9.23 -1.39
N GLY A 123 -10.49 -9.14 -1.30
CA GLY A 123 -11.19 -8.48 -0.18
C GLY A 123 -11.82 -7.13 -0.54
N LEU A 124 -11.27 -6.39 -1.51
CA LEU A 124 -11.76 -5.09 -1.95
C LEU A 124 -13.21 -5.15 -2.49
N PHE A 125 -13.53 -6.19 -3.25
CA PHE A 125 -14.84 -6.40 -3.86
C PHE A 125 -15.79 -7.28 -3.03
N LYS A 126 -15.40 -7.66 -1.82
CA LYS A 126 -16.26 -8.42 -0.92
C LYS A 126 -17.58 -7.67 -0.67
N PRO A 127 -18.73 -8.36 -0.64
CA PRO A 127 -20.01 -7.72 -0.30
C PRO A 127 -19.92 -6.89 0.98
N ASP A 128 -20.61 -5.76 0.97
CA ASP A 128 -20.64 -4.80 2.07
C ASP A 128 -22.07 -4.41 2.39
N ASP A 129 -22.58 -4.84 3.55
CA ASP A 129 -23.98 -4.71 3.94
C ASP A 129 -24.51 -3.26 3.92
N VAL A 130 -23.63 -2.27 4.04
CA VAL A 130 -24.02 -0.85 3.95
C VAL A 130 -23.83 -0.35 2.53
N LEU A 131 -22.62 -0.47 1.97
CA LEU A 131 -22.28 0.08 0.66
C LEU A 131 -23.16 -0.47 -0.46
N ASP A 132 -23.44 -1.77 -0.43
CA ASP A 132 -24.24 -2.43 -1.48
C ASP A 132 -25.74 -2.11 -1.38
N ASN A 133 -26.20 -1.46 -0.27
CA ASN A 133 -27.59 -1.08 -0.03
C ASN A 133 -27.85 0.43 0.02
N VAL A 134 -26.81 1.27 -0.13
CA VAL A 134 -27.01 2.73 -0.16
C VAL A 134 -27.56 3.21 -1.50
N LYS A 135 -28.32 4.30 -1.45
CA LYS A 135 -28.81 5.02 -2.63
C LYS A 135 -27.81 6.10 -3.00
N ILE A 136 -27.36 6.08 -4.26
CA ILE A 136 -26.45 7.08 -4.83
C ILE A 136 -27.11 7.62 -6.11
N SER A 137 -27.06 8.94 -6.28
CA SER A 137 -27.61 9.59 -7.47
C SER A 137 -26.74 9.28 -8.69
N ASP A 138 -27.37 8.83 -9.78
CA ASP A 138 -26.69 8.52 -11.04
C ASP A 138 -25.92 9.72 -11.61
N GLU A 139 -26.43 10.96 -11.38
CA GLU A 139 -25.77 12.19 -11.80
C GLU A 139 -24.40 12.38 -11.14
N VAL A 140 -24.29 12.10 -9.84
CA VAL A 140 -23.00 12.19 -9.13
C VAL A 140 -22.03 11.17 -9.67
N LEU A 141 -22.47 9.92 -9.83
CA LEU A 141 -21.60 8.86 -10.36
C LEU A 141 -21.16 9.14 -11.80
N SER A 142 -22.12 9.47 -12.70
CA SER A 142 -21.83 9.59 -14.12
C SER A 142 -20.85 10.71 -14.44
N VAL A 143 -21.04 11.89 -13.84
CA VAL A 143 -20.18 13.07 -14.09
C VAL A 143 -18.75 12.81 -13.62
N HIS A 144 -18.59 12.25 -12.43
CA HIS A 144 -17.26 12.10 -11.85
C HIS A 144 -16.52 10.86 -12.37
N ILE A 145 -17.21 9.76 -12.62
CA ILE A 145 -16.59 8.58 -13.25
C ILE A 145 -16.13 8.92 -14.67
N ALA A 146 -16.94 9.65 -15.45
CA ALA A 146 -16.54 10.11 -16.78
C ALA A 146 -15.26 10.94 -16.73
N LYS A 147 -15.18 11.87 -15.76
CA LYS A 147 -14.00 12.74 -15.60
C LYS A 147 -12.74 11.98 -15.19
N LEU A 148 -12.85 11.03 -14.26
CA LEU A 148 -11.71 10.23 -13.84
C LEU A 148 -11.26 9.24 -14.92
N SER A 149 -12.18 8.72 -15.76
CA SER A 149 -11.84 7.85 -16.88
C SER A 149 -11.13 8.55 -18.05
N ASP A 150 -10.89 9.87 -17.99
CA ASP A 150 -10.08 10.63 -18.96
C ASP A 150 -8.57 10.57 -18.66
N TYR A 151 -8.18 10.12 -17.46
CA TYR A 151 -6.78 9.97 -17.07
C TYR A 151 -6.21 8.65 -17.57
N ASP A 152 -4.92 8.63 -17.94
CA ASP A 152 -4.17 7.41 -18.23
C ASP A 152 -3.47 6.93 -16.94
N PHE A 153 -4.05 5.92 -16.30
CA PHE A 153 -3.54 5.34 -15.06
C PHE A 153 -2.35 4.39 -15.27
N ALA A 154 -1.99 4.07 -16.51
CA ALA A 154 -0.81 3.24 -16.79
C ALA A 154 0.45 4.09 -16.95
N SER A 155 0.35 5.27 -17.59
CA SER A 155 1.51 6.06 -17.98
C SER A 155 1.62 7.43 -17.31
N GLU A 156 0.49 8.05 -16.92
CA GLU A 156 0.45 9.41 -16.38
C GLU A 156 0.30 9.47 -14.86
N VAL A 157 -0.23 8.39 -14.25
CA VAL A 157 -0.58 8.34 -12.83
C VAL A 157 0.31 7.34 -12.10
N ASP A 158 1.18 7.83 -11.21
CA ASP A 158 1.92 6.94 -10.31
C ASP A 158 0.98 6.44 -9.17
N VAL A 159 1.01 5.14 -8.87
CA VAL A 159 0.30 4.52 -7.73
C VAL A 159 0.62 5.24 -6.40
N ASN A 160 1.75 5.93 -6.30
CA ASN A 160 2.09 6.75 -5.14
C ASN A 160 1.10 7.89 -4.85
N ILE A 161 0.24 8.27 -5.82
CA ILE A 161 -0.86 9.21 -5.58
C ILE A 161 -1.82 8.73 -4.48
N LEU A 162 -1.95 7.40 -4.31
CA LEU A 162 -2.77 6.82 -3.26
C LEU A 162 -2.31 7.28 -1.87
N GLY A 163 -0.99 7.49 -1.68
CA GLY A 163 -0.44 8.07 -0.46
C GLY A 163 -0.93 9.50 -0.20
N HIS A 164 -0.97 10.34 -1.24
CA HIS A 164 -1.50 11.69 -1.13
C HIS A 164 -3.02 11.72 -0.88
N ILE A 165 -3.76 10.84 -1.54
CA ILE A 165 -5.20 10.66 -1.31
C ILE A 165 -5.45 10.32 0.15
N PHE A 166 -4.67 9.38 0.70
CA PHE A 166 -4.80 8.96 2.09
C PHE A 166 -4.48 10.08 3.08
N GLU A 167 -3.34 10.76 2.92
CA GLU A 167 -2.91 11.85 3.82
C GLU A 167 -3.99 12.94 3.95
N ASN A 168 -4.64 13.26 2.84
CA ASN A 168 -5.71 14.26 2.83
C ASN A 168 -7.05 13.72 3.36
N SER A 169 -7.33 12.43 3.17
CA SER A 169 -8.53 11.78 3.72
C SER A 169 -8.60 11.86 5.24
N LEU A 170 -7.48 11.78 5.95
CA LEU A 170 -7.44 11.94 7.40
C LEU A 170 -7.86 13.35 7.83
N THR A 171 -7.46 14.38 7.08
CA THR A 171 -7.89 15.76 7.35
C THR A 171 -9.39 15.93 7.11
N GLU A 172 -9.92 15.33 6.05
CA GLU A 172 -11.35 15.36 5.75
C GLU A 172 -12.21 14.67 6.82
N ILE A 173 -11.72 13.57 7.40
CA ILE A 173 -12.41 12.90 8.55
C ILE A 173 -12.54 13.85 9.72
N ASP A 174 -11.51 14.61 10.03
CA ASP A 174 -11.54 15.59 11.14
C ASP A 174 -12.49 16.75 10.84
N GLU A 175 -12.49 17.23 9.59
CA GLU A 175 -13.42 18.29 9.15
C GLU A 175 -14.87 17.82 9.31
N ILE A 176 -15.20 16.61 8.87
CA ILE A 176 -16.54 16.04 8.99
C ILE A 176 -16.94 15.85 10.46
N LYS A 177 -16.05 15.35 11.31
CA LYS A 177 -16.33 15.20 12.75
C LYS A 177 -16.59 16.54 13.41
N ALA A 178 -15.81 17.57 13.08
CA ALA A 178 -16.02 18.90 13.62
C ALA A 178 -17.34 19.53 13.13
N GLU A 179 -17.66 19.40 11.84
CA GLU A 179 -18.95 19.83 11.27
C GLU A 179 -20.11 19.18 12.01
N LEU A 180 -20.04 17.84 12.25
CA LEU A 180 -21.10 17.10 12.97
C LEU A 180 -21.25 17.54 14.43
N ASN A 181 -20.16 17.93 15.09
CA ASN A 181 -20.16 18.40 16.47
C ASN A 181 -20.48 19.90 16.60
N GLY A 182 -20.59 20.64 15.48
CA GLY A 182 -20.76 22.10 15.48
C GLY A 182 -19.50 22.84 15.93
N GLU A 183 -18.34 22.21 15.83
CA GLU A 183 -17.05 22.77 16.23
C GLU A 183 -16.33 23.39 15.03
N VAL A 184 -15.57 24.46 15.26
CA VAL A 184 -14.66 25.02 14.25
C VAL A 184 -13.31 24.32 14.37
N LEU A 185 -12.89 23.62 13.34
CA LEU A 185 -11.62 22.92 13.31
C LEU A 185 -10.45 23.91 13.41
N ASP A 186 -9.67 23.81 14.47
CA ASP A 186 -8.35 24.42 14.51
C ASP A 186 -7.40 23.57 13.64
N LYS A 187 -7.07 24.06 12.42
CA LYS A 187 -6.14 23.40 11.49
C LYS A 187 -4.79 23.07 12.11
N ALA A 188 -4.43 23.70 13.25
CA ALA A 188 -3.22 23.35 13.99
C ALA A 188 -3.35 22.06 14.82
N GLN A 189 -4.57 21.60 15.07
CA GLN A 189 -4.90 20.41 15.87
C GLN A 189 -5.46 19.25 15.03
N SER A 190 -5.33 19.29 13.70
CA SER A 190 -5.84 18.21 12.83
C SER A 190 -5.25 16.85 13.23
N LYS A 191 -6.01 15.78 13.06
CA LYS A 191 -5.62 14.39 13.33
C LYS A 191 -4.31 14.03 12.64
N ARG A 192 -4.10 14.54 11.41
CA ARG A 192 -2.85 14.43 10.66
C ARG A 192 -1.63 14.90 11.48
N LYS A 193 -1.73 16.03 12.19
CA LYS A 193 -0.66 16.54 13.05
C LYS A 193 -0.59 15.80 14.37
N LYS A 194 -1.74 15.40 14.94
CA LYS A 194 -1.77 14.62 16.19
C LYS A 194 -1.21 13.22 15.98
N ASP A 195 -1.55 12.56 14.85
CA ASP A 195 -1.11 11.22 14.53
C ASP A 195 0.26 11.21 13.82
N GLY A 196 0.84 12.40 13.52
CA GLY A 196 2.17 12.52 12.89
C GLY A 196 2.25 11.90 11.48
N VAL A 197 1.12 11.86 10.75
CA VAL A 197 1.05 11.24 9.43
C VAL A 197 1.60 12.16 8.36
N PHE A 198 2.69 11.74 7.73
CA PHE A 198 3.36 12.46 6.64
C PHE A 198 3.69 11.50 5.51
N TYR A 199 3.36 11.89 4.27
CA TYR A 199 3.80 11.17 3.09
C TYR A 199 5.33 11.18 2.99
N THR A 200 5.90 10.00 2.76
CA THR A 200 7.36 9.86 2.60
C THR A 200 7.74 9.91 1.13
N PRO A 201 8.50 10.93 0.67
CA PRO A 201 8.93 11.02 -0.71
C PRO A 201 9.72 9.80 -1.17
N LYS A 202 9.52 9.41 -2.43
CA LYS A 202 10.12 8.19 -3.02
C LYS A 202 11.64 8.11 -2.88
N TYR A 203 12.36 9.23 -3.01
CA TYR A 203 13.82 9.22 -2.86
C TYR A 203 14.28 8.85 -1.45
N ILE A 204 13.46 9.11 -0.41
CA ILE A 204 13.75 8.73 0.98
C ILE A 204 13.45 7.24 1.19
N THR A 205 12.29 6.76 0.74
CA THR A 205 11.95 5.33 0.84
C THR A 205 12.97 4.48 0.10
N SER A 206 13.37 4.90 -1.10
CA SER A 206 14.39 4.23 -1.90
C SER A 206 15.75 4.22 -1.21
N TYR A 207 16.17 5.34 -0.61
CA TYR A 207 17.43 5.42 0.15
C TYR A 207 17.43 4.46 1.35
N ILE A 208 16.36 4.43 2.14
CA ILE A 208 16.27 3.57 3.31
C ILE A 208 16.23 2.09 2.90
N VAL A 209 15.40 1.72 1.92
CA VAL A 209 15.33 0.34 1.41
C VAL A 209 16.67 -0.12 0.87
N GLN A 210 17.37 0.73 0.10
CA GLN A 210 18.69 0.39 -0.44
C GLN A 210 19.74 0.17 0.67
N ASN A 211 19.69 0.95 1.74
CA ASN A 211 20.66 0.86 2.84
C ASN A 211 20.27 -0.15 3.94
N THR A 212 19.11 -0.77 3.85
CA THR A 212 18.64 -1.84 4.75
C THR A 212 18.47 -3.15 3.97
N VAL A 213 17.39 -3.31 3.22
CA VAL A 213 17.13 -4.51 2.41
C VAL A 213 18.27 -4.73 1.41
N GLY A 214 18.71 -3.68 0.72
CA GLY A 214 19.81 -3.74 -0.25
C GLY A 214 21.13 -4.15 0.40
N LYS A 215 21.44 -3.64 1.58
CA LYS A 215 22.64 -4.02 2.34
C LYS A 215 22.58 -5.48 2.78
N LEU A 216 21.43 -5.93 3.32
CA LEU A 216 21.20 -7.32 3.69
C LEU A 216 21.41 -8.28 2.49
N CYS A 217 20.89 -7.91 1.32
CA CYS A 217 21.06 -8.66 0.08
C CYS A 217 22.52 -8.68 -0.39
N ALA A 218 23.23 -7.56 -0.30
CA ALA A 218 24.64 -7.47 -0.68
C ALA A 218 25.54 -8.35 0.22
N ASP A 219 25.29 -8.33 1.53
CA ASP A 219 26.00 -9.18 2.49
C ASP A 219 25.75 -10.65 2.19
N LYS A 220 24.51 -11.04 1.92
CA LYS A 220 24.16 -12.42 1.58
C LYS A 220 24.77 -12.89 0.26
N LYS A 221 24.79 -12.03 -0.77
CA LYS A 221 25.49 -12.34 -2.04
C LYS A 221 26.99 -12.59 -1.81
N THR A 222 27.61 -11.79 -0.96
CA THR A 222 29.02 -11.96 -0.57
C THR A 222 29.24 -13.30 0.15
N ASP A 223 28.38 -13.65 1.10
CA ASP A 223 28.47 -14.91 1.86
C ASP A 223 28.33 -16.15 0.97
N ILE A 224 27.41 -16.10 -0.01
CA ILE A 224 27.19 -17.20 -0.95
C ILE A 224 28.26 -17.22 -2.05
N GLY A 225 28.99 -16.11 -2.25
CA GLY A 225 30.02 -15.94 -3.27
C GLY A 225 29.44 -15.74 -4.68
N ILE A 226 28.39 -14.93 -4.80
CA ILE A 226 27.85 -14.50 -6.11
C ILE A 226 28.64 -13.27 -6.58
N ASN A 227 29.36 -13.41 -7.68
CA ASN A 227 30.08 -12.34 -8.37
C ASN A 227 29.66 -12.31 -9.82
N ASP A 228 29.24 -11.16 -10.33
CA ASP A 228 28.73 -10.98 -11.69
C ASP A 228 29.71 -11.48 -12.77
N GLU A 229 31.00 -11.26 -12.54
CA GLU A 229 32.08 -11.71 -13.45
C GLU A 229 32.11 -13.23 -13.64
N ASP A 230 31.60 -14.01 -12.68
CA ASP A 230 31.52 -15.46 -12.78
C ASP A 230 30.42 -15.93 -13.72
N TYR A 231 29.46 -15.08 -14.10
CA TYR A 231 28.29 -15.40 -14.94
C TYR A 231 28.43 -14.89 -16.38
N ILE A 232 29.53 -14.26 -16.78
CA ILE A 232 29.74 -13.73 -18.15
C ILE A 232 29.71 -14.86 -19.18
N THR A 233 28.96 -14.66 -20.28
CA THR A 233 28.59 -15.69 -21.29
C THR A 233 29.80 -16.31 -22.03
N ASP A 234 30.90 -15.56 -22.23
CA ASP A 234 31.99 -15.95 -23.10
C ASP A 234 33.03 -16.92 -22.45
N LYS A 235 32.83 -17.26 -21.18
CA LYS A 235 33.72 -18.18 -20.48
C LYS A 235 33.32 -19.64 -20.75
N LYS A 236 34.16 -20.41 -21.43
CA LYS A 236 34.03 -21.88 -21.48
C LYS A 236 34.19 -22.43 -20.06
N ARG A 237 33.10 -22.96 -19.48
CA ARG A 237 33.10 -23.52 -18.12
C ARG A 237 32.95 -25.04 -18.16
N GLN A 238 33.56 -25.71 -17.18
CA GLN A 238 33.29 -27.12 -16.94
C GLN A 238 31.86 -27.25 -16.38
N LYS A 239 31.16 -28.34 -16.69
CA LYS A 239 29.81 -28.63 -16.23
C LYS A 239 29.66 -28.49 -14.72
N LYS A 240 30.61 -29.01 -13.96
CA LYS A 240 30.64 -28.90 -12.48
C LYS A 240 30.66 -27.46 -12.00
N THR A 241 31.40 -26.56 -12.67
CA THR A 241 31.42 -25.14 -12.33
C THR A 241 30.07 -24.48 -12.61
N GLN A 242 29.42 -24.80 -13.73
CA GLN A 242 28.10 -24.29 -14.04
C GLN A 242 27.06 -24.74 -13.01
N GLU A 243 27.10 -25.99 -12.60
CA GLU A 243 26.21 -26.54 -11.56
C GLU A 243 26.42 -25.83 -10.21
N THR A 244 27.67 -25.54 -9.84
CA THR A 244 27.98 -24.79 -8.60
C THR A 244 27.44 -23.36 -8.66
N LEU A 245 27.64 -22.66 -9.78
CA LEU A 245 27.13 -21.29 -9.96
C LEU A 245 25.61 -21.25 -9.93
N LEU A 246 24.95 -22.20 -10.61
CA LEU A 246 23.50 -22.33 -10.57
C LEU A 246 22.99 -22.59 -9.16
N GLN A 247 23.69 -23.45 -8.38
CA GLN A 247 23.28 -23.73 -7.01
C GLN A 247 23.36 -22.49 -6.13
N ARG A 248 24.39 -21.64 -6.29
CA ARG A 248 24.47 -20.35 -5.58
C ARG A 248 23.28 -19.44 -5.89
N LEU A 249 22.86 -19.33 -7.17
CA LEU A 249 21.67 -18.55 -7.54
C LEU A 249 20.40 -19.11 -6.90
N LYS A 250 20.25 -20.45 -6.89
CA LYS A 250 19.11 -21.12 -6.24
C LYS A 250 19.07 -20.89 -4.74
N ASP A 251 20.22 -21.00 -4.06
CA ASP A 251 20.33 -20.79 -2.62
C ASP A 251 19.99 -19.34 -2.25
N TYR A 252 20.46 -18.38 -3.06
CA TYR A 252 20.13 -16.98 -2.85
C TYR A 252 18.65 -16.69 -3.12
N ARG A 253 18.08 -17.26 -4.18
CA ARG A 253 16.64 -17.12 -4.49
C ARG A 253 15.77 -17.69 -3.37
N ALA A 254 16.11 -18.87 -2.85
CA ALA A 254 15.38 -19.47 -1.74
C ALA A 254 15.45 -18.60 -0.48
N TRP A 255 16.60 -18.00 -0.21
CA TRP A 255 16.75 -17.06 0.90
C TRP A 255 15.96 -15.76 0.67
N LEU A 256 15.96 -15.17 -0.54
CA LEU A 256 15.15 -14.00 -0.88
C LEU A 256 13.65 -14.23 -0.66
N LEU A 257 13.17 -15.45 -0.94
CA LEU A 257 11.78 -15.83 -0.72
C LEU A 257 11.42 -16.03 0.77
N ASP A 258 12.41 -16.14 1.66
CA ASP A 258 12.22 -16.39 3.09
C ASP A 258 12.46 -15.16 3.99
N ILE A 259 13.09 -14.09 3.48
CA ILE A 259 13.32 -12.87 4.27
C ILE A 259 12.01 -12.15 4.58
N THR A 260 11.96 -11.49 5.74
CA THR A 260 10.79 -10.77 6.21
C THR A 260 11.09 -9.29 6.44
N ILE A 261 10.28 -8.42 5.87
CA ILE A 261 10.42 -6.95 5.92
C ILE A 261 9.14 -6.39 6.53
N CYS A 262 9.25 -5.60 7.58
CA CYS A 262 8.11 -5.02 8.28
C CYS A 262 8.17 -3.49 8.30
N ASP A 263 6.99 -2.86 8.11
CA ASP A 263 6.76 -1.45 8.42
C ASP A 263 5.69 -1.35 9.53
N PRO A 264 6.06 -1.01 10.78
CA PRO A 264 5.14 -0.98 11.91
C PRO A 264 4.24 0.27 11.96
N ALA A 265 4.41 1.20 11.03
CA ALA A 265 3.56 2.38 10.85
C ALA A 265 3.36 2.65 9.35
N CYS A 266 2.84 1.61 8.65
CA CYS A 266 2.98 1.51 7.21
C CYS A 266 2.21 2.58 6.40
N GLY A 267 1.26 3.29 7.01
CA GLY A 267 0.46 4.28 6.31
C GLY A 267 -0.18 3.71 5.05
N SER A 268 -0.01 4.40 3.94
CA SER A 268 -0.44 3.95 2.61
C SER A 268 0.50 2.94 1.94
N GLY A 269 1.51 2.44 2.64
CA GLY A 269 2.41 1.38 2.16
C GLY A 269 3.60 1.87 1.33
N ALA A 270 4.04 3.12 1.47
CA ALA A 270 5.13 3.68 0.67
C ALA A 270 6.44 2.88 0.78
N PHE A 271 6.85 2.49 1.98
CA PHE A 271 8.02 1.64 2.20
C PHE A 271 7.83 0.23 1.69
N LEU A 272 6.64 -0.36 1.91
CA LEU A 272 6.33 -1.71 1.44
C LEU A 272 6.34 -1.80 -0.08
N ASN A 273 5.82 -0.77 -0.78
CA ASN A 273 5.88 -0.69 -2.24
C ASN A 273 7.33 -0.58 -2.75
N GLU A 274 8.17 0.18 -2.07
CA GLU A 274 9.58 0.30 -2.46
C GLU A 274 10.36 -1.00 -2.18
N ALA A 275 10.08 -1.67 -1.06
CA ALA A 275 10.64 -2.99 -0.75
C ALA A 275 10.19 -4.04 -1.77
N LEU A 276 8.92 -4.02 -2.21
CA LEU A 276 8.41 -4.86 -3.29
C LEU A 276 9.19 -4.64 -4.58
N ASN A 277 9.35 -3.37 -5.01
CA ASN A 277 10.09 -3.01 -6.21
C ASN A 277 11.54 -3.52 -6.13
N PHE A 278 12.18 -3.34 -4.98
CA PHE A 278 13.55 -3.81 -4.75
C PHE A 278 13.66 -5.34 -4.86
N LEU A 279 12.79 -6.09 -4.20
CA LEU A 279 12.80 -7.55 -4.24
C LEU A 279 12.50 -8.08 -5.66
N MET A 280 11.57 -7.46 -6.37
CA MET A 280 11.29 -7.80 -7.77
C MET A 280 12.52 -7.58 -8.66
N ALA A 281 13.22 -6.46 -8.48
CA ALA A 281 14.45 -6.16 -9.21
C ALA A 281 15.56 -7.17 -8.88
N GLU A 282 15.69 -7.60 -7.63
CA GLU A 282 16.66 -8.58 -7.18
C GLU A 282 16.39 -9.98 -7.77
N HIS A 283 15.11 -10.37 -7.89
CA HIS A 283 14.76 -11.60 -8.61
C HIS A 283 15.01 -11.51 -10.11
N ALA A 284 14.72 -10.37 -10.74
CA ALA A 284 15.05 -10.14 -12.15
C ALA A 284 16.58 -10.19 -12.42
N TYR A 285 17.37 -9.66 -11.50
CA TYR A 285 18.83 -9.77 -11.54
C TYR A 285 19.29 -11.23 -11.51
N LEU A 286 18.67 -12.09 -10.69
CA LEU A 286 18.97 -13.53 -10.67
C LEU A 286 18.61 -14.20 -12.00
N ASP A 287 17.47 -13.85 -12.59
CA ASP A 287 17.05 -14.37 -13.89
C ASP A 287 18.04 -13.96 -15.00
N GLU A 288 18.57 -12.75 -14.94
CA GLU A 288 19.60 -12.27 -15.85
C GLU A 288 20.90 -13.06 -15.71
N LEU A 289 21.37 -13.31 -14.49
CA LEU A 289 22.57 -14.10 -14.23
C LEU A 289 22.40 -15.56 -14.70
N GLU A 290 21.24 -16.16 -14.45
CA GLU A 290 20.90 -17.51 -14.90
C GLU A 290 20.84 -17.59 -16.43
N SER A 291 20.23 -16.59 -17.09
CA SER A 291 20.21 -16.48 -18.56
C SER A 291 21.61 -16.37 -19.16
N LYS A 292 22.48 -15.55 -18.56
CA LYS A 292 23.89 -15.45 -18.97
C LYS A 292 24.65 -16.78 -18.82
N LEU A 293 24.28 -17.59 -17.83
CA LEU A 293 24.91 -18.87 -17.57
C LEU A 293 24.51 -19.96 -18.58
N PHE A 294 23.24 -19.96 -19.06
CA PHE A 294 22.67 -21.01 -19.89
C PHE A 294 22.21 -20.57 -21.29
N GLY A 295 22.25 -19.28 -21.61
CA GLY A 295 21.85 -18.77 -22.92
C GLY A 295 20.34 -18.76 -23.19
N GLY A 296 19.50 -18.73 -22.15
CA GLY A 296 18.02 -18.59 -22.27
C GLY A 296 17.35 -18.34 -20.93
N GLY A 297 16.48 -17.34 -20.84
CA GLY A 297 15.82 -16.93 -19.60
C GLY A 297 14.53 -17.68 -19.31
N LEU A 298 14.35 -18.11 -18.08
CA LEU A 298 13.07 -18.50 -17.50
C LEU A 298 12.50 -17.31 -16.73
N VAL A 299 11.29 -16.86 -17.08
CA VAL A 299 10.60 -15.81 -16.34
C VAL A 299 9.76 -16.46 -15.26
N PHE A 300 10.06 -16.18 -13.99
CA PHE A 300 9.28 -16.67 -12.86
C PHE A 300 8.17 -15.67 -12.50
N GLN A 301 6.97 -15.89 -13.02
CA GLN A 301 5.79 -15.05 -12.72
C GLN A 301 5.28 -15.20 -11.26
N GLU A 302 5.58 -16.31 -10.57
CA GLU A 302 5.06 -16.59 -9.22
C GLU A 302 5.70 -15.77 -8.10
N VAL A 303 6.84 -15.13 -8.35
CA VAL A 303 7.61 -14.39 -7.35
C VAL A 303 6.83 -13.23 -6.73
N ARG A 304 6.05 -12.50 -7.52
CA ARG A 304 5.31 -11.30 -7.06
C ARG A 304 4.36 -11.60 -5.92
N ASN A 305 3.53 -12.63 -6.09
CA ASN A 305 2.56 -13.02 -5.06
C ASN A 305 3.27 -13.59 -3.83
N HIS A 306 4.34 -14.36 -4.02
CA HIS A 306 5.13 -14.85 -2.91
C HIS A 306 5.71 -13.71 -2.07
N ILE A 307 6.27 -12.67 -2.72
CA ILE A 307 6.78 -11.48 -2.02
C ILE A 307 5.68 -10.83 -1.19
N LEU A 308 4.48 -10.66 -1.76
CA LEU A 308 3.35 -10.07 -1.04
C LEU A 308 2.89 -10.91 0.15
N GLU A 309 2.86 -12.23 0.00
CA GLU A 309 2.28 -13.15 0.99
C GLU A 309 3.27 -13.56 2.07
N HIS A 310 4.58 -13.46 1.81
CA HIS A 310 5.59 -14.02 2.71
C HIS A 310 6.72 -13.07 3.10
N ASN A 311 7.01 -12.04 2.29
CA ASN A 311 8.13 -11.14 2.57
C ASN A 311 7.72 -9.82 3.21
N LEU A 312 6.52 -9.27 2.88
CA LEU A 312 6.12 -7.93 3.27
C LEU A 312 5.05 -7.96 4.37
N PHE A 313 5.32 -7.22 5.43
CA PHE A 313 4.44 -7.10 6.60
C PHE A 313 4.24 -5.63 6.95
N GLY A 314 3.04 -5.27 7.38
CA GLY A 314 2.74 -3.90 7.76
C GLY A 314 1.67 -3.80 8.82
N VAL A 315 1.80 -2.81 9.69
CA VAL A 315 0.78 -2.49 10.69
C VAL A 315 0.55 -0.99 10.68
N ASP A 316 -0.71 -0.59 10.77
CA ASP A 316 -1.09 0.80 10.97
C ASP A 316 -2.27 0.89 11.92
N ILE A 317 -2.34 1.96 12.71
CA ILE A 317 -3.44 2.18 13.66
C ILE A 317 -4.77 2.53 12.95
N ASN A 318 -4.68 3.05 11.72
CA ASN A 318 -5.83 3.44 10.90
C ASN A 318 -6.20 2.34 9.91
N GLN A 319 -7.44 1.86 9.96
CA GLN A 319 -7.93 0.84 9.04
C GLN A 319 -7.89 1.31 7.58
N GLU A 320 -8.21 2.58 7.35
CA GLU A 320 -8.20 3.19 6.02
C GLU A 320 -6.79 3.17 5.40
N SER A 321 -5.75 3.41 6.21
CA SER A 321 -4.35 3.29 5.78
C SER A 321 -4.05 1.90 5.27
N VAL A 322 -4.43 0.90 6.06
CA VAL A 322 -4.19 -0.52 5.74
C VAL A 322 -4.87 -0.93 4.43
N GLU A 323 -6.11 -0.49 4.21
CA GLU A 323 -6.83 -0.80 2.97
C GLU A 323 -6.17 -0.14 1.74
N ILE A 324 -5.70 1.11 1.88
CA ILE A 324 -4.97 1.79 0.79
C ILE A 324 -3.60 1.14 0.54
N ALA A 325 -2.89 0.72 1.60
CA ALA A 325 -1.65 -0.02 1.44
C ALA A 325 -1.86 -1.33 0.67
N LYS A 326 -2.92 -2.09 0.99
CA LYS A 326 -3.31 -3.29 0.23
C LYS A 326 -3.62 -2.96 -1.22
N LEU A 327 -4.43 -1.93 -1.48
CA LEU A 327 -4.77 -1.50 -2.84
C LEU A 327 -3.52 -1.14 -3.64
N SER A 328 -2.60 -0.37 -3.07
CA SER A 328 -1.37 0.04 -3.75
C SER A 328 -0.46 -1.14 -4.11
N LEU A 329 -0.38 -2.16 -3.24
CA LEU A 329 0.38 -3.38 -3.50
C LEU A 329 -0.31 -4.25 -4.56
N TRP A 330 -1.65 -4.39 -4.52
CA TRP A 330 -2.40 -5.12 -5.55
C TRP A 330 -2.22 -4.50 -6.93
N LEU A 331 -2.34 -3.18 -7.06
CA LEU A 331 -2.18 -2.49 -8.34
C LEU A 331 -0.80 -2.68 -8.97
N ARG A 332 0.24 -2.90 -8.17
CA ARG A 332 1.60 -3.18 -8.66
C ARG A 332 1.85 -4.63 -9.02
N THR A 333 1.05 -5.56 -8.51
CA THR A 333 1.31 -7.00 -8.63
C THR A 333 0.20 -7.76 -9.34
N ALA A 334 -0.95 -7.14 -9.57
CA ALA A 334 -2.05 -7.76 -10.27
C ALA A 334 -1.65 -8.18 -11.69
N GLU A 335 -2.06 -9.39 -12.05
CA GLU A 335 -1.80 -9.99 -13.36
C GLU A 335 -3.12 -10.49 -13.96
N PRO A 336 -3.28 -10.43 -15.29
CA PRO A 336 -4.47 -10.95 -15.95
C PRO A 336 -4.73 -12.41 -15.58
N HIS A 337 -5.98 -12.74 -15.31
CA HIS A 337 -6.44 -14.10 -14.97
C HIS A 337 -5.81 -14.69 -13.69
N ARG A 338 -5.41 -13.84 -12.76
CA ARG A 338 -4.86 -14.26 -11.46
C ARG A 338 -5.56 -13.57 -10.29
N LYS A 339 -5.91 -14.34 -9.25
CA LYS A 339 -6.49 -13.80 -8.01
C LYS A 339 -5.50 -12.88 -7.32
N LEU A 340 -6.01 -11.80 -6.74
CA LEU A 340 -5.23 -10.95 -5.85
C LEU A 340 -4.84 -11.74 -4.60
N SER A 341 -3.63 -11.52 -4.13
CA SER A 341 -3.14 -12.10 -2.87
C SER A 341 -3.99 -11.68 -1.68
N ASN A 342 -4.18 -12.59 -0.73
CA ASN A 342 -4.83 -12.25 0.53
C ASN A 342 -3.83 -11.56 1.45
N LEU A 343 -3.87 -10.23 1.51
CA LEU A 343 -2.96 -9.43 2.33
C LEU A 343 -3.43 -9.22 3.78
N ASN A 344 -4.54 -9.81 4.21
CA ASN A 344 -5.07 -9.62 5.56
C ASN A 344 -4.20 -10.25 6.65
N GLU A 345 -3.43 -11.27 6.30
CA GLU A 345 -2.51 -11.92 7.25
C GLU A 345 -1.22 -11.11 7.45
N ASN A 346 -0.85 -10.27 6.48
CA ASN A 346 0.41 -9.55 6.45
C ASN A 346 0.26 -8.05 6.76
N LEU A 347 -0.88 -7.45 6.33
CA LEU A 347 -1.19 -6.05 6.58
C LEU A 347 -2.37 -5.96 7.54
N LYS A 348 -2.08 -5.50 8.76
CA LYS A 348 -3.04 -5.54 9.87
C LYS A 348 -3.26 -4.15 10.47
N CYS A 349 -4.46 -3.96 11.03
CA CYS A 349 -4.78 -2.75 11.75
C CYS A 349 -4.59 -2.95 13.27
N GLY A 350 -3.77 -2.09 13.89
CA GLY A 350 -3.51 -2.18 15.32
C GLY A 350 -2.54 -1.12 15.83
N ASN A 351 -2.45 -1.01 17.15
CA ASN A 351 -1.48 -0.13 17.81
C ASN A 351 -0.14 -0.87 17.99
N SER A 352 0.82 -0.58 17.14
CA SER A 352 2.14 -1.21 17.11
C SER A 352 2.93 -1.14 18.43
N LEU A 353 2.59 -0.22 19.32
CA LEU A 353 3.30 0.01 20.58
C LEU A 353 2.63 -0.65 21.80
N ILE A 354 1.30 -0.91 21.72
CA ILE A 354 0.50 -1.29 22.88
C ILE A 354 -0.27 -2.56 22.60
N ASP A 355 0.05 -3.60 23.35
CA ASP A 355 -0.56 -4.94 23.29
C ASP A 355 -1.59 -5.20 24.40
N ASP A 356 -1.79 -4.22 25.31
CA ASP A 356 -2.75 -4.32 26.39
C ASP A 356 -4.14 -3.79 26.00
N VAL A 357 -5.11 -4.70 25.95
CA VAL A 357 -6.52 -4.39 25.61
C VAL A 357 -7.14 -3.39 26.59
N SER A 358 -6.70 -3.36 27.86
CA SER A 358 -7.21 -2.39 28.84
C SER A 358 -6.76 -0.95 28.58
N VAL A 359 -5.70 -0.79 27.77
CA VAL A 359 -5.12 0.49 27.37
C VAL A 359 -5.58 0.88 25.96
N ALA A 360 -5.31 0.04 24.95
CA ALA A 360 -5.57 0.32 23.54
C ALA A 360 -6.92 -0.21 23.02
N GLY A 361 -7.70 -0.90 23.88
CA GLY A 361 -8.99 -1.48 23.46
C GLY A 361 -8.85 -2.46 22.31
N GLU A 362 -9.74 -2.35 21.32
CA GLU A 362 -9.72 -3.20 20.11
C GLU A 362 -8.49 -2.99 19.21
N LYS A 363 -7.74 -1.90 19.43
CA LYS A 363 -6.50 -1.63 18.69
C LYS A 363 -5.27 -2.26 19.33
N ALA A 364 -5.38 -2.89 20.49
CA ALA A 364 -4.25 -3.59 21.12
C ALA A 364 -3.66 -4.62 20.15
N PHE A 365 -2.33 -4.59 19.98
CA PHE A 365 -1.66 -5.38 18.96
C PHE A 365 -0.47 -6.14 19.56
N ASN A 366 -0.57 -7.47 19.59
CA ASN A 366 0.50 -8.32 20.07
C ASN A 366 1.24 -8.96 18.89
N TRP A 367 2.44 -8.52 18.62
CA TRP A 367 3.26 -8.92 17.49
C TRP A 367 3.49 -10.43 17.38
N GLU A 368 3.77 -11.10 18.49
CA GLU A 368 4.04 -12.55 18.51
C GLU A 368 2.78 -13.38 18.21
N LYS A 369 1.60 -12.89 18.65
CA LYS A 369 0.31 -13.54 18.38
C LYS A 369 -0.14 -13.29 16.95
N GLU A 370 0.11 -12.09 16.43
CA GLU A 370 -0.34 -11.68 15.12
C GLU A 370 0.55 -12.23 13.99
N PHE A 371 1.86 -12.40 14.23
CA PHE A 371 2.83 -12.93 13.29
C PHE A 371 3.65 -14.08 13.85
N PRO A 372 2.99 -15.19 14.31
CA PRO A 372 3.66 -16.26 15.04
C PRO A 372 4.79 -16.93 14.27
N GLU A 373 4.65 -17.08 12.96
CA GLU A 373 5.69 -17.73 12.14
C GLU A 373 6.96 -16.88 11.99
N VAL A 374 6.83 -15.56 12.01
CA VAL A 374 7.96 -14.63 12.00
C VAL A 374 8.71 -14.68 13.33
N PHE A 375 7.98 -14.62 14.45
CA PHE A 375 8.59 -14.61 15.78
C PHE A 375 9.15 -15.98 16.22
N LYS A 376 8.63 -17.07 15.70
CA LYS A 376 9.27 -18.40 15.82
C LYS A 376 10.66 -18.45 15.18
N LYS A 377 10.90 -17.63 14.13
CA LYS A 377 12.18 -17.49 13.45
C LYS A 377 13.07 -16.42 14.12
N GLY A 378 12.64 -15.80 15.21
CA GLY A 378 13.37 -14.80 15.99
C GLY A 378 13.07 -13.34 15.64
N GLY A 379 12.06 -13.06 14.83
CA GLY A 379 11.66 -11.71 14.42
C GLY A 379 11.80 -11.42 12.92
N PHE A 380 11.77 -10.15 12.54
CA PHE A 380 11.92 -9.71 11.15
C PHE A 380 13.40 -9.57 10.76
N ASP A 381 13.72 -9.80 9.49
CA ASP A 381 15.06 -9.57 8.94
C ASP A 381 15.34 -8.07 8.76
N VAL A 382 14.31 -7.32 8.38
CA VAL A 382 14.38 -5.86 8.21
C VAL A 382 13.13 -5.20 8.77
N VAL A 383 13.30 -4.11 9.52
CA VAL A 383 12.22 -3.24 9.96
C VAL A 383 12.49 -1.82 9.47
N ILE A 384 11.57 -1.26 8.70
CA ILE A 384 11.69 0.06 8.07
C ILE A 384 10.42 0.87 8.28
N GLY A 385 10.49 2.19 8.32
CA GLY A 385 9.30 3.01 8.42
C GLY A 385 9.55 4.49 8.63
N ASN A 386 8.46 5.23 8.61
CA ASN A 386 8.38 6.62 9.03
C ASN A 386 7.33 6.74 10.14
N PRO A 387 7.66 6.33 11.38
CA PRO A 387 6.71 6.38 12.48
C PRO A 387 6.28 7.82 12.80
N PRO A 388 5.12 7.99 13.43
CA PRO A 388 4.62 9.31 13.80
C PRO A 388 5.59 10.02 14.76
N TYR A 389 5.88 11.29 14.47
CA TYR A 389 6.70 12.17 15.32
C TYR A 389 5.99 13.48 15.58
N GLY A 390 6.36 14.15 16.70
CA GLY A 390 5.67 15.36 17.17
C GLY A 390 4.32 15.07 17.84
N ALA A 391 3.88 13.82 17.89
CA ALA A 391 2.73 13.38 18.64
C ALA A 391 3.16 13.05 20.07
N LYS A 392 2.52 13.70 21.05
CA LYS A 392 2.77 13.41 22.47
C LYS A 392 1.88 12.28 22.93
N VAL A 393 2.51 11.29 23.55
CA VAL A 393 1.77 10.23 24.22
C VAL A 393 1.23 10.77 25.54
N GLU A 394 -0.05 10.60 25.81
CA GLU A 394 -0.73 11.11 26.99
C GLU A 394 -1.55 10.00 27.70
N GLY A 395 -1.94 10.28 28.96
CA GLY A 395 -2.84 9.42 29.71
C GLY A 395 -2.32 8.00 29.92
N LYS A 396 -3.22 7.01 29.78
CA LYS A 396 -2.92 5.58 29.99
C LYS A 396 -1.85 5.03 29.05
N ASP A 397 -1.80 5.52 27.82
CA ASP A 397 -0.81 5.10 26.82
C ASP A 397 0.60 5.49 27.29
N LYS A 398 0.74 6.70 27.81
CA LYS A 398 2.00 7.19 28.37
C LYS A 398 2.46 6.35 29.56
N ASP A 399 1.54 6.06 30.48
CA ASP A 399 1.88 5.26 31.68
C ASP A 399 2.32 3.87 31.30
N PHE A 400 1.63 3.25 30.32
CA PHE A 400 1.99 1.95 29.80
C PHE A 400 3.35 1.95 29.13
N LEU A 401 3.60 2.88 28.21
CA LEU A 401 4.86 2.96 27.44
C LEU A 401 6.04 3.31 28.33
N ASN A 402 5.88 4.21 29.29
CA ASN A 402 6.92 4.53 30.26
C ASN A 402 7.25 3.34 31.18
N LYS A 403 6.28 2.48 31.49
CA LYS A 403 6.51 1.25 32.25
C LYS A 403 7.24 0.20 31.40
N LYS A 404 6.82 0.02 30.13
CA LYS A 404 7.41 -0.92 29.19
C LYS A 404 8.85 -0.53 28.83
N TYR A 405 9.09 0.74 28.58
CA TYR A 405 10.37 1.33 28.16
C TYR A 405 10.98 2.21 29.27
N ASN A 406 11.01 1.70 30.51
CA ASN A 406 11.45 2.46 31.70
C ASN A 406 12.92 2.92 31.67
N PHE A 407 13.71 2.37 30.75
CA PHE A 407 15.11 2.76 30.52
C PHE A 407 15.22 4.01 29.63
N ILE A 408 14.13 4.46 28.97
CA ILE A 408 14.13 5.70 28.20
C ILE A 408 14.06 6.88 29.17
N ASN A 409 15.21 7.46 29.51
CA ASN A 409 15.29 8.66 30.35
C ASN A 409 15.14 9.92 29.48
N SER A 410 13.98 10.09 28.83
CA SER A 410 13.71 11.26 27.98
C SER A 410 12.72 12.21 28.66
N LYS A 411 13.03 13.50 28.60
CA LYS A 411 12.08 14.55 28.97
C LYS A 411 10.96 14.73 27.94
N THR A 412 11.15 14.17 26.76
CA THR A 412 10.18 14.21 25.67
C THR A 412 9.44 12.86 25.60
N ASN A 413 8.10 12.93 25.59
CA ASN A 413 7.24 11.74 25.39
C ASN A 413 6.80 11.66 23.92
N ASP A 414 7.75 11.83 22.98
CA ASP A 414 7.46 11.78 21.57
C ASP A 414 7.37 10.30 21.11
N THR A 415 6.38 10.00 20.30
CA THR A 415 6.06 8.65 19.83
C THR A 415 7.22 7.98 19.09
N TYR A 416 8.02 8.72 18.31
CA TYR A 416 9.13 8.13 17.55
C TYR A 416 10.14 7.40 18.43
N LEU A 417 10.38 7.86 19.66
CA LEU A 417 11.31 7.19 20.58
C LEU A 417 10.85 5.76 20.92
N PHE A 418 9.55 5.60 21.20
CA PHE A 418 8.98 4.29 21.50
C PHE A 418 8.97 3.40 20.26
N PHE A 419 8.73 3.98 19.07
CA PHE A 419 8.83 3.24 17.81
C PHE A 419 10.24 2.74 17.53
N THR A 420 11.27 3.58 17.72
CA THR A 420 12.68 3.18 17.55
C THR A 420 13.00 1.93 18.35
N PHE A 421 12.63 1.89 19.64
CA PHE A 421 12.89 0.72 20.49
C PHE A 421 12.02 -0.48 20.09
N ALA A 422 10.75 -0.27 19.81
CA ALA A 422 9.86 -1.34 19.34
C ALA A 422 10.38 -1.97 18.05
N MET A 423 10.84 -1.16 17.09
CA MET A 423 11.43 -1.65 15.84
C MET A 423 12.67 -2.51 16.07
N ILE A 424 13.53 -2.12 17.03
CA ILE A 424 14.71 -2.91 17.40
C ILE A 424 14.30 -4.24 18.06
N GLU A 425 13.29 -4.24 18.92
CA GLU A 425 12.78 -5.46 19.57
C GLU A 425 12.15 -6.46 18.59
N MET A 426 11.66 -5.98 17.45
CA MET A 426 11.06 -6.83 16.40
C MET A 426 12.09 -7.54 15.53
N LEU A 427 13.37 -7.14 15.58
CA LEU A 427 14.41 -7.65 14.69
C LEU A 427 14.98 -8.98 15.13
N LYS A 428 15.31 -9.81 14.14
CA LYS A 428 16.26 -10.92 14.34
C LYS A 428 17.64 -10.40 14.77
N PRO A 429 18.45 -11.23 15.45
CA PRO A 429 19.87 -10.91 15.61
C PRO A 429 20.52 -10.62 14.25
N ASN A 430 21.26 -9.53 14.15
CA ASN A 430 21.88 -9.02 12.92
C ASN A 430 20.90 -8.55 11.83
N GLY A 431 19.62 -8.34 12.17
CA GLY A 431 18.66 -7.69 11.29
C GLY A 431 18.98 -6.19 11.10
N TYR A 432 18.41 -5.62 10.05
CA TYR A 432 18.60 -4.19 9.72
C TYR A 432 17.35 -3.40 10.05
N PHE A 433 17.52 -2.17 10.58
CA PHE A 433 16.42 -1.24 10.66
C PHE A 433 16.75 0.11 10.01
N GLY A 434 15.70 0.77 9.51
CA GLY A 434 15.82 2.11 8.91
C GLY A 434 14.58 2.92 9.22
N GLU A 435 14.77 4.07 9.86
CA GLU A 435 13.72 4.91 10.39
C GLU A 435 13.92 6.38 10.01
N ILE A 436 12.82 7.09 9.78
CA ILE A 436 12.85 8.56 9.67
C ILE A 436 12.53 9.14 11.04
N ILE A 437 13.48 9.88 11.59
CA ILE A 437 13.31 10.56 12.87
C ILE A 437 13.70 12.03 12.78
N PRO A 438 13.13 12.91 13.64
CA PRO A 438 13.53 14.30 13.69
C PRO A 438 15.01 14.44 14.06
N ASN A 439 15.75 15.34 13.43
CA ASN A 439 17.16 15.60 13.73
C ASN A 439 17.38 16.24 15.13
N THR A 440 16.34 16.63 15.80
CA THR A 440 16.39 17.23 17.16
C THR A 440 17.04 16.32 18.19
N TRP A 441 16.96 14.98 18.02
CA TRP A 441 17.62 14.04 18.94
C TRP A 441 19.16 14.19 18.94
N MET A 442 19.77 14.65 17.84
CA MET A 442 21.21 14.94 17.76
C MET A 442 21.59 16.22 18.48
N LEU A 443 20.64 17.10 18.78
CA LEU A 443 20.85 18.42 19.37
C LEU A 443 20.50 18.46 20.85
N ILE A 444 19.91 17.42 21.40
CA ILE A 444 19.57 17.32 22.82
C ILE A 444 20.85 16.93 23.56
N ASN A 445 21.50 17.92 24.18
CA ASN A 445 22.54 17.66 25.15
C ASN A 445 21.92 16.92 26.35
N SER A 446 22.39 15.69 26.55
CA SER A 446 22.03 14.80 27.66
C SER A 446 22.39 15.41 29.03
#